data_4a83036691552f88b5b690e47bdae073
#
_entry.id   4a83036691552f88b5b690e47bdae073
#
_cell.length_a   1.000
_cell.length_b   1.000
_cell.length_c   1.000
_cell.angle_alpha   90.00
_cell.angle_beta   90.00
_cell.angle_gamma   90.00
#
_symmetry.space_group_name_H-M   'P 1'
#
loop_
_entity.id
_entity.type
_entity.pdbx_description
1 polymer ?
#
loop_
_entity_poly.entity_id
_entity_poly.type
_entity_poly.pdbx_seq_one_letter_code
_entity_poly.pdbx_strand_id
1 'polypeptide(L)'
;EGQIRKLHKLIEPKSQELLRRLNQAPNGTSSLLKMRESLLKCIKDSPELKSLDFDFVHLFKSWFNRGFLRLERIDWSTSANVLEKIMEYEAVHDISDWQDLQNRVAASDRRLYAFFHPALPDEPLIFIEVALMNDVPDSIMPILDLSVEPIDAYIANTAVFYSISNCQIALKGVS
;
A
#
# COMPACT_ATOMS: atom_id res chain seq x y z
N GLU A 1 -9.95 40.67 4.95
CA GLU A 1 -10.21 39.21 5.14
C GLU A 1 -11.27 38.67 4.18
N GLY A 2 -12.39 39.36 3.93
CA GLY A 2 -13.47 38.90 3.03
C GLY A 2 -13.05 38.73 1.55
N GLN A 3 -12.17 39.59 1.05
CA GLN A 3 -11.67 39.50 -0.34
C GLN A 3 -10.68 38.33 -0.53
N ILE A 4 -9.84 38.08 0.45
CA ILE A 4 -8.89 36.94 0.44
C ILE A 4 -9.66 35.62 0.42
N ARG A 5 -10.70 35.47 1.24
CA ARG A 5 -11.58 34.28 1.25
C ARG A 5 -12.33 34.08 -0.07
N LYS A 6 -12.77 35.17 -0.73
CA LYS A 6 -13.37 35.10 -2.06
C LYS A 6 -12.35 34.65 -3.11
N LEU A 7 -11.12 35.18 -3.03
CA LEU A 7 -10.03 34.80 -3.93
C LEU A 7 -9.66 33.32 -3.80
N HIS A 8 -9.54 32.81 -2.58
CA HIS A 8 -9.28 31.39 -2.32
C HIS A 8 -10.38 30.48 -2.90
N LYS A 9 -11.67 30.85 -2.78
CA LYS A 9 -12.76 30.08 -3.40
C LYS A 9 -12.78 30.12 -4.94
N LEU A 10 -12.23 31.16 -5.53
CA LEU A 10 -12.14 31.30 -7.00
C LEU A 10 -10.91 30.60 -7.60
N ILE A 11 -9.89 30.36 -6.76
CA ILE A 11 -8.63 29.72 -7.18
C ILE A 11 -8.71 28.19 -7.07
N GLU A 12 -9.58 27.66 -6.18
CA GLU A 12 -9.71 26.21 -6.03
C GLU A 12 -10.42 25.60 -7.25
N PRO A 13 -9.81 24.61 -7.92
CA PRO A 13 -10.45 23.91 -9.04
C PRO A 13 -11.77 23.25 -8.61
N LYS A 14 -12.81 23.38 -9.41
CA LYS A 14 -14.11 22.73 -9.15
C LYS A 14 -13.99 21.20 -9.07
N SER A 15 -13.04 20.63 -9.78
CA SER A 15 -12.68 19.21 -9.73
C SER A 15 -12.24 18.79 -8.32
N GLN A 16 -11.41 19.58 -7.63
CA GLN A 16 -10.98 19.27 -6.26
C GLN A 16 -12.16 19.31 -5.28
N GLU A 17 -13.04 20.30 -5.40
CA GLU A 17 -14.26 20.36 -4.57
C GLU A 17 -15.16 19.12 -4.82
N LEU A 18 -15.34 18.73 -6.09
CA LEU A 18 -16.09 17.53 -6.43
C LEU A 18 -15.47 16.27 -5.80
N LEU A 19 -14.15 16.10 -5.95
CA LEU A 19 -13.43 14.95 -5.39
C LEU A 19 -13.54 14.90 -3.86
N ARG A 20 -13.48 16.05 -3.16
CA ARG A 20 -13.71 16.11 -1.70
C ARG A 20 -15.13 15.69 -1.32
N ARG A 21 -16.12 16.12 -2.07
CA ARG A 21 -17.51 15.69 -1.82
C ARG A 21 -17.72 14.20 -2.05
N LEU A 22 -17.14 13.66 -3.12
CA LEU A 22 -17.18 12.23 -3.41
C LEU A 22 -16.49 11.41 -2.31
N ASN A 23 -15.40 11.93 -1.74
CA ASN A 23 -14.71 11.27 -0.63
C ASN A 23 -15.54 11.14 0.65
N GLN A 24 -16.56 11.98 0.82
CA GLN A 24 -17.48 11.93 1.97
C GLN A 24 -18.61 10.89 1.81
N ALA A 25 -18.79 10.35 0.61
CA ALA A 25 -19.78 9.31 0.37
C ALA A 25 -19.33 7.97 0.98
N PRO A 26 -20.26 7.05 1.29
CA PRO A 26 -19.89 5.69 1.67
C PRO A 26 -18.95 5.06 0.64
N ASN A 27 -17.84 4.48 1.09
CA ASN A 27 -16.77 3.94 0.25
C ASN A 27 -16.13 4.96 -0.72
N GLY A 28 -16.28 6.27 -0.46
CA GLY A 28 -15.79 7.34 -1.33
C GLY A 28 -14.29 7.25 -1.60
N THR A 29 -13.47 7.01 -0.57
CA THR A 29 -12.02 6.88 -0.71
C THR A 29 -11.65 5.71 -1.64
N SER A 30 -12.25 4.54 -1.46
CA SER A 30 -12.01 3.37 -2.32
C SER A 30 -12.46 3.64 -3.77
N SER A 31 -13.61 4.29 -3.94
CA SER A 31 -14.12 4.66 -5.26
C SER A 31 -13.20 5.64 -6.00
N LEU A 32 -12.64 6.60 -5.27
CA LEU A 32 -11.70 7.58 -5.84
C LEU A 32 -10.36 6.94 -6.23
N LEU A 33 -9.86 5.95 -5.46
CA LEU A 33 -8.69 5.18 -5.87
C LEU A 33 -8.96 4.46 -7.20
N LYS A 34 -10.07 3.72 -7.31
CA LYS A 34 -10.47 3.05 -8.56
C LYS A 34 -10.67 4.01 -9.73
N MET A 35 -11.24 5.18 -9.45
CA MET A 35 -11.40 6.23 -10.47
C MET A 35 -10.03 6.72 -10.97
N ARG A 36 -9.06 6.99 -10.08
CA ARG A 36 -7.73 7.39 -10.49
C ARG A 36 -6.97 6.26 -11.19
N GLU A 37 -7.11 5.03 -10.77
CA GLU A 37 -6.54 3.88 -11.46
C GLU A 37 -7.02 3.81 -12.92
N SER A 38 -8.34 3.98 -13.14
CA SER A 38 -8.92 4.02 -14.47
C SER A 38 -8.42 5.23 -15.29
N LEU A 39 -8.30 6.39 -14.65
CA LEU A 39 -7.73 7.59 -15.27
C LEU A 39 -6.30 7.36 -15.75
N LEU A 40 -5.46 6.72 -14.93
CA LEU A 40 -4.05 6.45 -15.27
C LEU A 40 -3.91 5.51 -16.48
N LYS A 41 -4.89 4.64 -16.74
CA LYS A 41 -4.94 3.78 -17.95
C LYS A 41 -5.21 4.59 -19.21
N CYS A 42 -6.01 5.66 -19.13
CA CYS A 42 -6.46 6.47 -20.28
C CYS A 42 -5.60 7.72 -20.54
N ILE A 43 -4.82 8.18 -19.54
CA ILE A 43 -4.16 9.50 -19.56
C ILE A 43 -3.13 9.66 -20.69
N LYS A 44 -2.58 8.56 -21.21
CA LYS A 44 -1.64 8.59 -22.34
C LYS A 44 -2.32 9.01 -23.62
N ASP A 45 -3.57 8.59 -23.81
CA ASP A 45 -4.36 8.82 -25.01
C ASP A 45 -5.23 10.08 -24.90
N SER A 46 -5.35 10.64 -23.69
CA SER A 46 -6.17 11.82 -23.38
C SER A 46 -5.41 12.82 -22.51
N PRO A 47 -4.48 13.61 -23.11
CA PRO A 47 -3.63 14.55 -22.37
C PRO A 47 -4.38 15.61 -21.56
N GLU A 48 -5.61 15.93 -21.93
CA GLU A 48 -6.52 16.85 -21.23
C GLU A 48 -6.86 16.35 -19.81
N LEU A 49 -6.78 15.04 -19.57
CA LEU A 49 -7.04 14.43 -18.26
C LEU A 49 -5.88 14.64 -17.25
N LYS A 50 -4.74 15.15 -17.68
CA LYS A 50 -3.59 15.42 -16.80
C LYS A 50 -3.90 16.42 -15.68
N SER A 51 -4.76 17.41 -15.95
CA SER A 51 -5.20 18.36 -14.93
C SER A 51 -6.00 17.70 -13.83
N LEU A 52 -6.85 16.73 -14.19
CA LEU A 52 -7.61 15.95 -13.22
C LEU A 52 -6.70 15.03 -12.40
N ASP A 53 -5.70 14.39 -13.02
CA ASP A 53 -4.72 13.59 -12.29
C ASP A 53 -3.92 14.43 -11.29
N PHE A 54 -3.56 15.65 -11.67
CA PHE A 54 -2.91 16.58 -10.75
C PHE A 54 -3.78 16.89 -9.53
N ASP A 55 -5.09 17.07 -9.70
CA ASP A 55 -6.02 17.29 -8.59
C ASP A 55 -6.13 16.07 -7.69
N PHE A 56 -6.16 14.86 -8.24
CA PHE A 56 -6.09 13.62 -7.46
C PHE A 56 -4.80 13.55 -6.63
N VAL A 57 -3.65 13.76 -7.24
CA VAL A 57 -2.34 13.74 -6.56
C VAL A 57 -2.31 14.75 -5.42
N HIS A 58 -2.79 15.98 -5.69
CA HIS A 58 -2.83 17.05 -4.70
C HIS A 58 -3.65 16.66 -3.46
N LEU A 59 -4.85 16.12 -3.66
CA LEU A 59 -5.74 15.73 -2.56
C LEU A 59 -5.24 14.46 -1.86
N PHE A 60 -4.76 13.48 -2.61
CA PHE A 60 -4.26 12.22 -2.05
C PHE A 60 -3.00 12.43 -1.19
N LYS A 61 -2.11 13.37 -1.53
CA LYS A 61 -0.99 13.76 -0.64
C LYS A 61 -1.44 14.21 0.74
N SER A 62 -2.60 14.86 0.83
CA SER A 62 -3.18 15.26 2.10
C SER A 62 -3.88 14.09 2.81
N TRP A 63 -4.67 13.30 2.09
CA TRP A 63 -5.49 12.24 2.66
C TRP A 63 -4.67 11.00 3.05
N PHE A 64 -3.68 10.65 2.26
CA PHE A 64 -2.78 9.51 2.53
C PHE A 64 -1.45 9.95 3.18
N ASN A 65 -1.51 10.99 4.00
CA ASN A 65 -0.35 11.42 4.78
C ASN A 65 0.06 10.33 5.78
N ARG A 66 1.38 10.19 6.00
CA ARG A 66 1.95 9.17 6.90
C ARG A 66 1.34 9.17 8.29
N GLY A 67 0.91 10.33 8.81
CA GLY A 67 0.27 10.47 10.11
C GLY A 67 -1.09 9.78 10.24
N PHE A 68 -1.72 9.40 9.13
CA PHE A 68 -2.99 8.66 9.12
C PHE A 68 -2.83 7.16 8.90
N LEU A 69 -1.63 6.70 8.52
CA LEU A 69 -1.39 5.30 8.24
C LEU A 69 -1.12 4.53 9.54
N ARG A 70 -1.66 3.31 9.62
CA ARG A 70 -1.38 2.36 10.67
C ARG A 70 -0.52 1.23 10.12
N LEU A 71 0.59 0.94 10.80
CA LEU A 71 1.41 -0.23 10.52
C LEU A 71 0.86 -1.39 11.35
N GLU A 72 0.45 -2.45 10.69
CA GLU A 72 -0.09 -3.64 11.32
C GLU A 72 0.75 -4.86 10.94
N ARG A 73 0.96 -5.77 11.90
CA ARG A 73 1.57 -7.05 11.62
C ARG A 73 0.56 -7.94 10.93
N ILE A 74 0.99 -8.57 9.85
CA ILE A 74 0.22 -9.61 9.16
C ILE A 74 0.75 -10.96 9.62
N ASP A 75 -0.14 -11.78 10.11
CA ASP A 75 0.14 -13.14 10.54
C ASP A 75 -0.99 -14.10 10.14
N TRP A 76 -0.89 -15.37 10.53
CA TRP A 76 -1.88 -16.37 10.13
C TRP A 76 -3.27 -16.17 10.74
N SER A 77 -3.45 -15.29 11.72
CA SER A 77 -4.75 -14.89 12.28
C SER A 77 -5.40 -13.72 11.54
N THR A 78 -4.66 -13.10 10.61
CA THR A 78 -5.17 -12.03 9.75
C THR A 78 -6.30 -12.55 8.86
N SER A 79 -7.29 -11.71 8.57
CA SER A 79 -8.43 -12.11 7.74
C SER A 79 -7.99 -12.64 6.37
N ALA A 80 -8.64 -13.70 5.88
CA ALA A 80 -8.33 -14.30 4.58
C ALA A 80 -8.39 -13.27 3.42
N ASN A 81 -9.33 -12.31 3.50
CA ASN A 81 -9.44 -11.23 2.51
C ASN A 81 -8.15 -10.37 2.41
N VAL A 82 -7.49 -10.10 3.53
CA VAL A 82 -6.21 -9.38 3.52
C VAL A 82 -5.08 -10.28 3.03
N LEU A 83 -5.06 -11.55 3.46
CA LEU A 83 -4.04 -12.52 3.05
C LEU A 83 -4.09 -12.77 1.52
N GLU A 84 -5.27 -12.90 0.94
CA GLU A 84 -5.45 -13.02 -0.52
C GLU A 84 -4.88 -11.80 -1.26
N LYS A 85 -5.10 -10.59 -0.74
CA LYS A 85 -4.54 -9.37 -1.33
C LYS A 85 -3.02 -9.29 -1.22
N ILE A 86 -2.43 -9.78 -0.14
CA ILE A 86 -0.97 -9.89 -0.04
C ILE A 86 -0.42 -10.79 -1.15
N MET A 87 -1.05 -11.95 -1.39
CA MET A 87 -0.66 -12.84 -2.49
C MET A 87 -0.81 -12.16 -3.86
N GLU A 88 -1.92 -11.44 -4.07
CA GLU A 88 -2.19 -10.75 -5.35
C GLU A 88 -1.21 -9.59 -5.61
N TYR A 89 -0.83 -8.85 -4.57
CA TYR A 89 -0.03 -7.63 -4.70
C TYR A 89 1.47 -7.84 -4.58
N GLU A 90 1.93 -9.06 -4.22
CA GLU A 90 3.36 -9.33 -4.18
C GLU A 90 3.95 -9.25 -5.59
N ALA A 91 4.87 -8.29 -5.77
CA ALA A 91 5.42 -7.94 -7.08
C ALA A 91 6.91 -8.26 -7.23
N VAL A 92 7.57 -8.64 -6.14
CA VAL A 92 9.02 -8.88 -6.11
C VAL A 92 9.33 -10.37 -6.13
N HIS A 93 8.65 -11.13 -5.28
CA HIS A 93 8.84 -12.57 -5.13
C HIS A 93 7.48 -13.26 -5.04
N ASP A 94 6.91 -13.63 -6.17
CA ASP A 94 5.58 -14.24 -6.25
C ASP A 94 5.32 -15.26 -5.14
N ILE A 95 4.14 -15.17 -4.53
CA ILE A 95 3.64 -16.12 -3.55
C ILE A 95 2.85 -17.18 -4.30
N SER A 96 3.40 -18.39 -4.40
CA SER A 96 2.87 -19.43 -5.27
C SER A 96 1.57 -20.06 -4.77
N ASP A 97 1.44 -20.20 -3.46
CA ASP A 97 0.30 -20.84 -2.82
C ASP A 97 0.17 -20.47 -1.32
N TRP A 98 -0.84 -21.02 -0.66
CA TRP A 98 -1.09 -20.79 0.76
C TRP A 98 0.02 -21.31 1.69
N GLN A 99 0.76 -22.33 1.29
CA GLN A 99 1.89 -22.87 2.06
C GLN A 99 3.06 -21.89 2.04
N ASP A 100 3.36 -21.31 0.89
CA ASP A 100 4.37 -20.27 0.74
C ASP A 100 3.99 -19.03 1.58
N LEU A 101 2.74 -18.56 1.46
CA LEU A 101 2.25 -17.46 2.29
C LEU A 101 2.39 -17.77 3.78
N GLN A 102 1.98 -18.97 4.21
CA GLN A 102 2.07 -19.39 5.61
C GLN A 102 3.51 -19.30 6.11
N ASN A 103 4.47 -19.75 5.34
CA ASN A 103 5.88 -19.64 5.69
C ASN A 103 6.32 -18.17 5.89
N ARG A 104 5.83 -17.25 5.05
CA ARG A 104 6.19 -15.82 5.13
C ARG A 104 5.56 -15.08 6.30
N VAL A 105 4.39 -15.52 6.79
CA VAL A 105 3.64 -14.82 7.85
C VAL A 105 3.66 -15.54 9.20
N ALA A 106 3.85 -16.86 9.23
CA ALA A 106 3.73 -17.67 10.45
C ALA A 106 5.06 -18.24 10.96
N ALA A 107 6.10 -18.35 10.13
CA ALA A 107 7.39 -18.87 10.57
C ALA A 107 8.02 -17.97 11.65
N SER A 108 8.74 -18.60 12.60
CA SER A 108 9.33 -17.91 13.77
C SER A 108 10.28 -16.77 13.40
N ASP A 109 10.95 -16.87 12.28
CA ASP A 109 11.93 -15.94 11.76
C ASP A 109 11.42 -15.04 10.62
N ARG A 110 10.11 -15.05 10.35
CA ARG A 110 9.49 -14.21 9.32
C ARG A 110 8.58 -13.17 9.94
N ARG A 111 8.57 -12.01 9.31
CA ARG A 111 7.69 -10.90 9.70
C ARG A 111 7.15 -10.25 8.43
N LEU A 112 5.84 -10.07 8.38
CA LEU A 112 5.18 -9.27 7.36
C LEU A 112 4.41 -8.15 8.05
N TYR A 113 4.59 -6.94 7.55
CA TYR A 113 3.89 -5.75 8.03
C TYR A 113 3.24 -5.05 6.86
N ALA A 114 2.04 -4.52 7.08
CA ALA A 114 1.35 -3.72 6.07
C ALA A 114 0.88 -2.38 6.64
N PHE A 115 0.90 -1.36 5.80
CA PHE A 115 0.31 -0.07 6.09
C PHE A 115 -1.13 -0.04 5.61
N PHE A 116 -2.03 0.38 6.51
CA PHE A 116 -3.45 0.57 6.23
C PHE A 116 -3.86 2.02 6.47
N HIS A 117 -4.85 2.47 5.71
CA HIS A 117 -5.52 3.74 5.95
C HIS A 117 -6.88 3.50 6.66
N PRO A 118 -7.31 4.32 7.64
CA PRO A 118 -8.56 4.12 8.37
C PRO A 118 -9.81 4.03 7.49
N ALA A 119 -9.82 4.70 6.34
CA ALA A 119 -10.92 4.61 5.37
C ALA A 119 -10.86 3.34 4.48
N LEU A 120 -9.85 2.50 4.62
CA LEU A 120 -9.56 1.30 3.83
C LEU A 120 -9.03 0.19 4.75
N PRO A 121 -9.81 -0.27 5.72
CA PRO A 121 -9.31 -1.14 6.80
C PRO A 121 -8.80 -2.51 6.32
N ASP A 122 -9.39 -3.02 5.22
CA ASP A 122 -9.05 -4.33 4.65
C ASP A 122 -8.22 -4.23 3.36
N GLU A 123 -7.64 -3.06 3.09
CA GLU A 123 -6.89 -2.80 1.86
C GLU A 123 -5.48 -2.35 2.21
N PRO A 124 -4.47 -3.23 2.09
CA PRO A 124 -3.09 -2.84 2.32
C PRO A 124 -2.65 -1.82 1.26
N LEU A 125 -1.92 -0.80 1.68
CA LEU A 125 -1.36 0.21 0.78
C LEU A 125 0.06 -0.15 0.35
N ILE A 126 0.84 -0.60 1.30
CA ILE A 126 2.23 -1.07 1.13
C ILE A 126 2.40 -2.19 2.13
N PHE A 127 3.10 -3.25 1.75
CA PHE A 127 3.57 -4.23 2.73
C PHE A 127 5.07 -4.50 2.59
N ILE A 128 5.63 -5.03 3.66
CA ILE A 128 7.07 -5.21 3.84
C ILE A 128 7.27 -6.61 4.41
N GLU A 129 8.12 -7.39 3.76
CA GLU A 129 8.54 -8.72 4.20
C GLU A 129 9.94 -8.67 4.79
N VAL A 130 10.10 -9.25 5.96
CA VAL A 130 11.35 -9.26 6.73
C VAL A 130 11.68 -10.68 7.15
N ALA A 131 12.91 -11.11 6.87
CA ALA A 131 13.50 -12.32 7.41
C ALA A 131 14.47 -11.98 8.55
N LEU A 132 14.38 -12.70 9.66
CA LEU A 132 15.32 -12.61 10.76
C LEU A 132 16.39 -13.71 10.58
N MET A 133 17.67 -13.33 10.59
CA MET A 133 18.78 -14.22 10.25
C MET A 133 19.96 -14.00 11.20
N ASN A 134 20.92 -14.92 11.17
CA ASN A 134 22.17 -14.76 11.94
C ASN A 134 23.20 -13.91 11.18
N ASP A 135 23.15 -13.93 9.85
CA ASP A 135 24.08 -13.21 8.97
C ASP A 135 23.31 -12.64 7.77
N VAL A 136 23.93 -11.68 7.08
CA VAL A 136 23.40 -11.17 5.80
C VAL A 136 23.58 -12.24 4.72
N PRO A 137 22.50 -12.72 4.08
CA PRO A 137 22.61 -13.77 3.06
C PRO A 137 23.20 -13.22 1.75
N ASP A 138 23.97 -14.04 1.05
CA ASP A 138 24.53 -13.69 -0.25
C ASP A 138 23.48 -13.70 -1.39
N SER A 139 22.32 -14.32 -1.15
CA SER A 139 21.22 -14.40 -2.12
C SER A 139 19.86 -14.49 -1.42
N ILE A 140 18.79 -14.35 -2.20
CA ILE A 140 17.42 -14.48 -1.71
C ILE A 140 17.01 -15.94 -1.43
N MET A 141 17.67 -16.91 -2.02
CA MET A 141 17.27 -18.33 -1.97
C MET A 141 17.11 -18.88 -0.56
N PRO A 142 18.02 -18.64 0.41
CA PRO A 142 17.83 -19.11 1.79
C PRO A 142 16.59 -18.55 2.49
N ILE A 143 16.04 -17.44 2.00
CA ILE A 143 14.83 -16.82 2.54
C ILE A 143 13.57 -17.46 1.95
N LEU A 144 13.59 -17.78 0.66
CA LEU A 144 12.42 -18.30 -0.07
C LEU A 144 12.31 -19.83 -0.06
N ASP A 145 13.39 -20.54 0.27
CA ASP A 145 13.41 -22.01 0.26
C ASP A 145 12.60 -22.55 1.45
N LEU A 146 11.45 -23.16 1.15
CA LEU A 146 10.56 -23.77 2.15
C LEU A 146 11.17 -24.99 2.87
N SER A 147 12.27 -25.55 2.39
CA SER A 147 12.98 -26.67 3.03
C SER A 147 13.93 -26.22 4.15
N VAL A 148 14.21 -24.92 4.24
CA VAL A 148 15.07 -24.36 5.29
C VAL A 148 14.27 -24.22 6.58
N GLU A 149 14.73 -24.87 7.65
CA GLU A 149 14.09 -24.77 8.97
C GLU A 149 14.20 -23.34 9.52
N PRO A 150 13.09 -22.76 9.99
CA PRO A 150 13.09 -21.43 10.60
C PRO A 150 13.97 -21.37 11.86
N ILE A 151 14.71 -20.30 12.03
CA ILE A 151 15.50 -20.06 13.25
C ILE A 151 14.63 -19.46 14.37
N ASP A 152 15.12 -19.57 15.60
CA ASP A 152 14.53 -18.83 16.71
C ASP A 152 14.79 -17.33 16.55
N ALA A 153 13.71 -16.53 16.50
CA ALA A 153 13.80 -15.09 16.35
C ALA A 153 14.64 -14.40 17.43
N TYR A 154 14.75 -15.00 18.63
CA TYR A 154 15.50 -14.42 19.74
C TYR A 154 17.03 -14.53 19.60
N ILE A 155 17.51 -15.44 18.77
CA ILE A 155 18.94 -15.58 18.47
C ILE A 155 19.38 -14.84 17.21
N ALA A 156 18.42 -14.39 16.41
CA ALA A 156 18.72 -13.63 15.19
C ALA A 156 19.38 -12.28 15.54
N ASN A 157 20.41 -11.92 14.79
CA ASN A 157 21.12 -10.65 14.92
C ASN A 157 20.95 -9.71 13.72
N THR A 158 20.32 -10.21 12.65
CA THR A 158 20.15 -9.52 11.37
C THR A 158 18.69 -9.55 10.94
N ALA A 159 18.18 -8.40 10.47
CA ALA A 159 16.87 -8.29 9.85
C ALA A 159 17.06 -7.92 8.36
N VAL A 160 16.61 -8.79 7.47
CA VAL A 160 16.70 -8.63 6.03
C VAL A 160 15.33 -8.22 5.49
N PHE A 161 15.22 -7.00 4.99
CA PHE A 161 14.03 -6.50 4.30
C PHE A 161 14.13 -6.97 2.85
N TYR A 162 13.45 -8.03 2.49
CA TYR A 162 13.63 -8.68 1.20
C TYR A 162 12.54 -8.38 0.18
N SER A 163 11.37 -7.91 0.60
CA SER A 163 10.33 -7.40 -0.28
C SER A 163 9.66 -6.14 0.29
N ILE A 164 9.38 -5.18 -0.58
CA ILE A 164 8.55 -4.01 -0.30
C ILE A 164 7.62 -3.84 -1.50
N SER A 165 6.36 -4.19 -1.33
CA SER A 165 5.36 -4.17 -2.40
C SER A 165 4.34 -3.05 -2.21
N ASN A 166 4.13 -2.27 -3.27
CA ASN A 166 3.12 -1.23 -3.33
C ASN A 166 1.82 -1.81 -3.91
N CYS A 167 0.78 -1.85 -3.09
CA CYS A 167 -0.51 -2.43 -3.46
C CYS A 167 -1.43 -1.48 -4.24
N GLN A 168 -1.13 -0.17 -4.25
CA GLN A 168 -2.07 0.83 -4.75
C GLN A 168 -1.47 1.64 -5.90
N ILE A 169 -1.68 1.20 -7.14
CA ILE A 169 -1.28 1.93 -8.35
C ILE A 169 -1.85 3.35 -8.35
N ALA A 170 -3.06 3.52 -7.81
CA ALA A 170 -3.71 4.81 -7.69
C ALA A 170 -2.95 5.82 -6.79
N LEU A 171 -1.99 5.38 -5.98
CA LEU A 171 -1.16 6.25 -5.14
C LEU A 171 0.21 6.59 -5.77
N LYS A 172 0.45 6.20 -7.02
CA LYS A 172 1.67 6.55 -7.74
C LYS A 172 1.86 8.07 -7.80
N GLY A 173 3.02 8.55 -7.35
CA GLY A 173 3.36 9.98 -7.34
C GLY A 173 2.72 10.77 -6.20
N VAL A 174 2.08 10.11 -5.22
CA VAL A 174 1.46 10.74 -4.05
C VAL A 174 2.48 10.98 -2.92
N SER A 175 3.51 10.18 -2.81
CA SER A 175 4.60 10.32 -1.81
C SER A 175 5.59 11.42 -2.18
#